data_6fb58056b62504b1ef9e2755905b7c52
#
_entry.id   6fb58056b62504b1ef9e2755905b7c52
#
_cell.length_a   1.000
_cell.length_b   1.000
_cell.length_c   1.000
_cell.angle_alpha   90.00
_cell.angle_beta   90.00
_cell.angle_gamma   90.00
#
_symmetry.space_group_name_H-M   'P 1'
#
loop_
_entity.id
_entity.type
_entity.pdbx_description
1 polymer ?
#
loop_
_entity_poly.entity_id
_entity_poly.type
_entity_poly.pdbx_seq_one_letter_code
_entity_poly.pdbx_strand_id
1 'polypeptide(L)'
;MGQNTQYGEKKIAIDRRIGFLEEHTYHGNDLGVTFQGQQTTFKCWSPEAEAVSVLLYQSGVAGTDDRLLTLPMVQEDNCWQVTTEENVKELFYTFEFQRDGQKIEAMDLYAKAVGINGNRGAIIDLKETDPEGWQESHGVGQQSITDAYIWELHVEDFSGAENSGISPENSGKYLAFTEKKTHLVGDESQPTGMAYLKELGINYVHLLPIFDFDNDETSSAYNWGYDPKNYNVPEGRYASDPSDPKARIRECKQMIQSLHEEAIGVVMDVVFNHTAITEESWFNLTVPDYYYRQDDAGNFADGSACGNEVASERKMMRKFIIDSVLYWAQEYKIDGFRFDLMGLIDVETMNQLRQRLDDAGFSHVILYGEPWDAGSNQIIQPNIPANKSNVWALSE
;
A
#
# COMPACT_ATOMS: atom_id res chain seq x y z
N MET A 1 5.30 30.40 -31.14
CA MET A 1 6.14 29.30 -31.66
C MET A 1 7.18 28.79 -30.65
N GLY A 2 7.76 29.61 -29.75
CA GLY A 2 8.79 29.15 -28.81
C GLY A 2 8.33 28.21 -27.69
N GLN A 3 7.12 28.38 -27.16
CA GLN A 3 6.63 27.53 -26.08
C GLN A 3 6.35 26.08 -26.53
N ASN A 4 5.73 25.87 -27.69
CA ASN A 4 5.45 24.52 -28.20
C ASN A 4 6.73 23.69 -28.51
N THR A 5 7.83 24.37 -28.87
CA THR A 5 9.11 23.69 -29.09
C THR A 5 9.75 23.22 -27.77
N GLN A 6 9.65 24.02 -26.72
CA GLN A 6 10.24 23.70 -25.41
C GLN A 6 9.47 22.58 -24.71
N TYR A 7 8.13 22.51 -24.83
CA TYR A 7 7.32 21.42 -24.27
C TYR A 7 7.59 20.09 -24.98
N GLY A 8 7.73 20.09 -26.30
CA GLY A 8 8.10 18.89 -27.05
C GLY A 8 9.48 18.34 -26.69
N GLU A 9 10.46 19.21 -26.41
CA GLU A 9 11.80 18.81 -25.98
C GLU A 9 11.80 18.18 -24.59
N LYS A 10 11.00 18.72 -23.63
CA LYS A 10 10.83 18.14 -22.28
C LYS A 10 10.24 16.72 -22.36
N LYS A 11 9.15 16.55 -23.10
CA LYS A 11 8.49 15.24 -23.25
C LYS A 11 9.42 14.20 -23.89
N ILE A 12 10.16 14.56 -24.92
CA ILE A 12 11.14 13.68 -25.59
C ILE A 12 12.25 13.25 -24.60
N ALA A 13 12.73 14.16 -23.74
CA ALA A 13 13.73 13.83 -22.74
C ALA A 13 13.18 12.83 -21.70
N ILE A 14 11.96 13.05 -21.22
CA ILE A 14 11.26 12.13 -20.30
C ILE A 14 11.07 10.76 -20.96
N ASP A 15 10.57 10.70 -22.19
CA ASP A 15 10.32 9.43 -22.88
C ASP A 15 11.59 8.61 -23.13
N ARG A 16 12.71 9.27 -23.44
CA ARG A 16 14.02 8.59 -23.55
C ARG A 16 14.48 8.01 -22.23
N ARG A 17 14.30 8.76 -21.16
CA ARG A 17 14.65 8.33 -19.82
C ARG A 17 13.80 7.13 -19.38
N ILE A 18 12.48 7.21 -19.61
CA ILE A 18 11.57 6.08 -19.35
C ILE A 18 11.99 4.87 -20.17
N GLY A 19 12.34 5.02 -21.45
CA GLY A 19 12.85 3.92 -22.29
C GLY A 19 14.07 3.25 -21.67
N PHE A 20 15.04 4.02 -21.20
CA PHE A 20 16.20 3.48 -20.46
C PHE A 20 15.77 2.71 -19.20
N LEU A 21 14.87 3.27 -18.38
CA LEU A 21 14.39 2.63 -17.13
C LEU A 21 13.64 1.32 -17.42
N GLU A 22 12.86 1.26 -18.50
CA GLU A 22 12.15 0.06 -18.95
C GLU A 22 13.07 -1.07 -19.44
N GLU A 23 14.29 -0.74 -19.85
CA GLU A 23 15.35 -1.71 -20.20
C GLU A 23 16.14 -2.17 -18.97
N HIS A 24 16.09 -1.41 -17.85
CA HIS A 24 16.82 -1.65 -16.62
C HIS A 24 15.91 -2.04 -15.44
N THR A 25 14.87 -2.80 -15.72
CA THR A 25 13.93 -3.29 -14.71
C THR A 25 14.55 -4.38 -13.82
N TYR A 26 13.95 -4.59 -12.67
CA TYR A 26 14.32 -5.65 -11.74
C TYR A 26 13.21 -6.70 -11.62
N HIS A 27 13.59 -7.98 -11.63
CA HIS A 27 12.62 -9.09 -11.63
C HIS A 27 12.67 -9.94 -10.36
N GLY A 28 13.56 -9.64 -9.41
CA GLY A 28 13.62 -10.33 -8.11
C GLY A 28 12.44 -9.93 -7.21
N ASN A 29 12.32 -10.63 -6.10
CA ASN A 29 11.24 -10.47 -5.12
C ASN A 29 11.73 -10.03 -3.74
N ASP A 30 12.91 -9.42 -3.67
CA ASP A 30 13.64 -9.08 -2.46
C ASP A 30 13.92 -7.57 -2.31
N LEU A 31 13.12 -6.72 -2.99
CA LEU A 31 13.15 -5.27 -2.76
C LEU A 31 12.65 -4.95 -1.34
N GLY A 32 13.20 -3.90 -0.75
CA GLY A 32 12.94 -3.51 0.64
C GLY A 32 13.96 -4.10 1.61
N VAL A 33 13.52 -4.38 2.83
CA VAL A 33 14.32 -4.99 3.89
C VAL A 33 14.07 -6.48 3.97
N THR A 34 15.14 -7.28 3.95
CA THR A 34 15.09 -8.73 4.13
C THR A 34 16.05 -9.20 5.20
N PHE A 35 15.71 -10.31 5.85
CA PHE A 35 16.51 -10.92 6.92
C PHE A 35 17.00 -12.31 6.53
N GLN A 36 18.29 -12.58 6.74
CA GLN A 36 18.87 -13.91 6.61
C GLN A 36 19.75 -14.22 7.84
N GLY A 37 19.21 -14.96 8.81
CA GLY A 37 19.84 -15.16 10.09
C GLY A 37 20.01 -13.83 10.84
N GLN A 38 21.27 -13.43 11.12
CA GLN A 38 21.59 -12.16 11.76
C GLN A 38 21.82 -11.01 10.75
N GLN A 39 21.88 -11.33 9.48
CA GLN A 39 22.12 -10.33 8.44
C GLN A 39 20.83 -9.62 8.05
N THR A 40 20.92 -8.31 7.85
CA THR A 40 19.87 -7.46 7.31
C THR A 40 20.33 -6.89 5.97
N THR A 41 19.54 -7.12 4.92
CA THR A 41 19.80 -6.59 3.57
C THR A 41 18.77 -5.52 3.24
N PHE A 42 19.25 -4.40 2.73
CA PHE A 42 18.43 -3.32 2.17
C PHE A 42 18.63 -3.32 0.66
N LYS A 43 17.54 -3.27 -0.10
CA LYS A 43 17.58 -3.25 -1.56
C LYS A 43 16.54 -2.31 -2.13
N CYS A 44 16.92 -1.44 -3.07
CA CYS A 44 15.98 -0.57 -3.78
C CYS A 44 16.33 -0.47 -5.28
N TRP A 45 15.32 -0.17 -6.09
CA TRP A 45 15.47 0.06 -7.52
C TRP A 45 15.52 1.55 -7.81
N SER A 46 16.65 2.02 -8.27
CA SER A 46 16.87 3.40 -8.73
C SER A 46 18.10 3.43 -9.66
N PRO A 47 17.98 2.90 -10.90
CA PRO A 47 19.14 2.64 -11.76
C PRO A 47 19.89 3.89 -12.21
N GLU A 48 19.25 5.06 -12.21
CA GLU A 48 19.86 6.35 -12.58
C GLU A 48 20.51 7.09 -11.42
N ALA A 49 20.42 6.61 -10.18
CA ALA A 49 21.12 7.23 -9.07
C ALA A 49 22.64 7.07 -9.24
N GLU A 50 23.40 8.12 -8.92
CA GLU A 50 24.88 8.11 -8.93
C GLU A 50 25.43 7.37 -7.72
N ALA A 51 24.72 7.46 -6.58
CA ALA A 51 25.00 6.74 -5.34
C ALA A 51 23.73 6.62 -4.51
N VAL A 52 23.63 5.56 -3.71
CA VAL A 52 22.56 5.38 -2.74
C VAL A 52 23.15 4.96 -1.41
N SER A 53 22.57 5.44 -0.32
CA SER A 53 22.90 5.04 1.04
C SER A 53 21.66 4.78 1.85
N VAL A 54 21.73 3.85 2.80
CA VAL A 54 20.73 3.71 3.87
C VAL A 54 21.12 4.66 5.00
N LEU A 55 20.18 5.47 5.45
CA LEU A 55 20.31 6.30 6.64
C LEU A 55 19.56 5.61 7.78
N LEU A 56 20.25 5.31 8.87
CA LEU A 56 19.67 4.65 10.04
C LEU A 56 19.44 5.66 11.17
N TYR A 57 18.27 5.57 11.81
CA TYR A 57 17.81 6.48 12.85
C TYR A 57 17.38 5.75 14.11
N GLN A 58 17.47 6.43 15.25
CA GLN A 58 17.05 5.90 16.55
C GLN A 58 15.52 5.87 16.70
N SER A 59 14.81 6.83 16.13
CA SER A 59 13.36 6.97 16.28
C SER A 59 12.63 7.04 14.95
N GLY A 60 11.30 6.75 14.97
CA GLY A 60 10.41 6.87 13.83
C GLY A 60 9.93 8.29 13.54
N VAL A 61 10.36 9.28 14.34
CA VAL A 61 9.93 10.68 14.20
C VAL A 61 10.82 11.40 13.22
N ALA A 62 10.31 11.75 12.05
CA ALA A 62 11.08 12.51 11.06
C ALA A 62 11.44 13.93 11.55
N GLY A 63 12.53 14.48 10.99
CA GLY A 63 12.98 15.82 11.34
C GLY A 63 13.76 15.92 12.66
N THR A 64 13.99 14.81 13.37
CA THR A 64 14.85 14.74 14.55
C THR A 64 16.30 14.48 14.16
N ASP A 65 17.25 15.10 14.87
CA ASP A 65 18.72 14.88 14.67
C ASP A 65 19.17 13.65 15.46
N ASP A 66 18.70 12.48 15.05
CA ASP A 66 18.93 11.19 15.72
C ASP A 66 19.51 10.13 14.77
N ARG A 67 20.14 10.56 13.67
CA ARG A 67 20.81 9.66 12.73
C ARG A 67 22.01 8.96 13.41
N LEU A 68 22.01 7.64 13.36
CA LEU A 68 23.04 6.79 13.98
C LEU A 68 24.14 6.41 12.99
N LEU A 69 23.76 6.03 11.77
CA LEU A 69 24.67 5.43 10.82
C LEU A 69 24.24 5.72 9.39
N THR A 70 25.20 5.74 8.49
CA THR A 70 24.99 5.77 7.05
C THR A 70 25.68 4.55 6.43
N LEU A 71 24.95 3.72 5.69
CA LEU A 71 25.46 2.53 5.01
C LEU A 71 25.46 2.78 3.50
N PRO A 72 26.62 2.99 2.87
CA PRO A 72 26.71 3.09 1.40
C PRO A 72 26.27 1.78 0.76
N MET A 73 25.49 1.89 -0.32
CA MET A 73 25.00 0.74 -1.09
C MET A 73 25.86 0.52 -2.34
N VAL A 74 25.85 -0.70 -2.86
CA VAL A 74 26.51 -1.10 -4.10
C VAL A 74 25.45 -1.37 -5.15
N GLN A 75 25.68 -0.92 -6.38
CA GLN A 75 24.78 -1.20 -7.51
C GLN A 75 25.08 -2.57 -8.09
N GLU A 76 24.05 -3.41 -8.18
CA GLU A 76 24.09 -4.75 -8.77
C GLU A 76 22.73 -5.07 -9.38
N ASP A 77 22.67 -5.67 -10.56
CA ASP A 77 21.46 -6.09 -11.27
C ASP A 77 20.37 -4.97 -11.34
N ASN A 78 20.76 -3.76 -11.69
CA ASN A 78 19.93 -2.56 -11.76
C ASN A 78 19.34 -2.07 -10.43
N CYS A 79 19.75 -2.67 -9.31
CA CYS A 79 19.35 -2.28 -7.95
C CYS A 79 20.55 -1.81 -7.16
N TRP A 80 20.26 -1.08 -6.09
CA TRP A 80 21.22 -0.76 -5.04
C TRP A 80 20.96 -1.66 -3.85
N GLN A 81 22.03 -2.21 -3.26
CA GLN A 81 21.90 -3.07 -2.09
C GLN A 81 23.07 -2.92 -1.11
N VAL A 82 22.79 -3.17 0.16
CA VAL A 82 23.79 -3.33 1.22
C VAL A 82 23.31 -4.36 2.22
N THR A 83 24.23 -5.22 2.68
CA THR A 83 23.98 -6.18 3.77
C THR A 83 24.84 -5.81 4.95
N THR A 84 24.26 -5.80 6.15
CA THR A 84 24.95 -5.56 7.41
C THR A 84 24.75 -6.72 8.37
N GLU A 85 25.78 -7.00 9.20
CA GLU A 85 25.73 -7.96 10.31
C GLU A 85 25.44 -7.24 11.65
N GLU A 86 25.40 -5.91 11.65
CA GLU A 86 25.02 -5.15 12.83
C GLU A 86 23.57 -5.41 13.18
N ASN A 87 23.24 -5.44 14.46
CA ASN A 87 21.85 -5.54 14.89
C ASN A 87 21.14 -4.20 14.67
N VAL A 88 20.46 -4.08 13.54
CA VAL A 88 19.70 -2.90 13.16
C VAL A 88 18.18 -3.08 13.35
N LYS A 89 17.73 -4.22 13.87
CA LYS A 89 16.32 -4.43 14.21
C LYS A 89 15.84 -3.37 15.19
N GLU A 90 14.58 -2.95 15.02
CA GLU A 90 13.93 -1.89 15.80
C GLU A 90 14.48 -0.47 15.58
N LEU A 91 15.47 -0.31 14.69
CA LEU A 91 15.86 1.00 14.18
C LEU A 91 14.93 1.42 13.02
N PHE A 92 15.06 2.69 12.66
CA PHE A 92 14.34 3.28 11.55
C PHE A 92 15.28 3.65 10.42
N TYR A 93 14.76 3.76 9.19
CA TYR A 93 15.61 4.02 8.03
C TYR A 93 14.90 4.79 6.95
N THR A 94 15.71 5.42 6.08
CA THR A 94 15.34 5.96 4.78
C THR A 94 16.47 5.65 3.78
N PHE A 95 16.23 5.92 2.50
CA PHE A 95 17.27 5.94 1.47
C PHE A 95 17.65 7.37 1.13
N GLU A 96 18.96 7.63 0.97
CA GLU A 96 19.51 8.86 0.41
C GLU A 96 19.99 8.58 -1.01
N PHE A 97 19.38 9.21 -2.00
CA PHE A 97 19.75 9.12 -3.42
C PHE A 97 20.58 10.33 -3.84
N GLN A 98 21.71 10.10 -4.50
CA GLN A 98 22.49 11.16 -5.11
C GLN A 98 22.19 11.23 -6.61
N ARG A 99 21.80 12.42 -7.10
CA ARG A 99 21.55 12.72 -8.53
C ARG A 99 21.94 14.16 -8.81
N ASP A 100 22.68 14.38 -9.91
CA ASP A 100 23.14 15.71 -10.35
C ASP A 100 23.81 16.52 -9.22
N GLY A 101 24.59 15.80 -8.37
CA GLY A 101 25.26 16.38 -7.21
C GLY A 101 24.34 16.75 -6.03
N GLN A 102 23.04 16.47 -6.12
CA GLN A 102 22.08 16.69 -5.02
C GLN A 102 21.82 15.38 -4.26
N LYS A 103 21.54 15.49 -2.97
CA LYS A 103 21.12 14.40 -2.10
C LYS A 103 19.64 14.55 -1.80
N ILE A 104 18.89 13.50 -2.07
CA ILE A 104 17.44 13.43 -1.90
C ILE A 104 17.14 12.26 -0.99
N GLU A 105 16.47 12.51 0.13
CA GLU A 105 16.03 11.49 1.06
C GLU A 105 14.60 11.06 0.73
N ALA A 106 14.36 9.75 0.70
CA ALA A 106 13.05 9.19 0.47
C ALA A 106 12.84 7.89 1.26
N MET A 107 11.58 7.59 1.50
CA MET A 107 11.16 6.30 2.06
C MET A 107 11.41 5.16 1.07
N ASP A 108 11.54 3.97 1.64
CA ASP A 108 11.53 2.73 0.87
C ASP A 108 10.11 2.43 0.38
N LEU A 109 9.94 2.31 -0.94
CA LEU A 109 8.66 1.96 -1.56
C LEU A 109 8.13 0.59 -1.09
N TYR A 110 9.03 -0.32 -0.72
CA TYR A 110 8.72 -1.67 -0.25
C TYR A 110 8.73 -1.81 1.28
N ALA A 111 8.77 -0.69 2.02
CA ALA A 111 8.69 -0.72 3.48
C ALA A 111 7.40 -1.44 3.93
N LYS A 112 7.53 -2.33 4.92
CA LYS A 112 6.43 -3.12 5.50
C LYS A 112 6.07 -2.68 6.91
N ALA A 113 6.84 -1.77 7.46
CA ALA A 113 6.62 -1.13 8.74
C ALA A 113 7.19 0.28 8.70
N VAL A 114 6.55 1.21 9.39
CA VAL A 114 6.96 2.62 9.45
C VAL A 114 6.82 3.16 10.87
N GLY A 115 7.55 4.23 11.14
CA GLY A 115 7.32 5.06 12.32
C GLY A 115 6.09 5.93 12.16
N ILE A 116 5.80 6.72 13.19
CA ILE A 116 4.66 7.63 13.21
C ILE A 116 4.64 8.55 11.98
N ASN A 117 3.45 8.76 11.41
CA ASN A 117 3.20 9.56 10.20
C ASN A 117 3.90 9.03 8.94
N GLY A 118 4.44 7.80 8.93
CA GLY A 118 4.90 7.12 7.72
C GLY A 118 6.12 7.72 7.03
N ASN A 119 6.97 8.50 7.71
CA ASN A 119 8.10 9.19 7.09
C ASN A 119 9.46 8.49 7.26
N ARG A 120 9.54 7.41 8.04
CA ARG A 120 10.71 6.54 8.19
C ARG A 120 10.27 5.09 8.23
N GLY A 121 10.91 4.22 7.46
CA GLY A 121 10.72 2.78 7.54
C GLY A 121 11.19 2.23 8.88
N ALA A 122 10.52 1.23 9.41
CA ALA A 122 10.94 0.52 10.63
C ALA A 122 11.48 -0.86 10.27
N ILE A 123 12.59 -1.26 10.87
CA ILE A 123 13.25 -2.53 10.61
C ILE A 123 12.72 -3.59 11.57
N ILE A 124 11.66 -4.29 11.17
CA ILE A 124 10.91 -5.22 12.00
C ILE A 124 10.82 -6.60 11.33
N ASP A 125 11.01 -7.64 12.12
CA ASP A 125 10.64 -9.00 11.73
C ASP A 125 9.13 -9.17 11.90
N LEU A 126 8.39 -9.29 10.80
CA LEU A 126 6.92 -9.37 10.81
C LEU A 126 6.37 -10.55 11.62
N LYS A 127 7.16 -11.63 11.77
CA LYS A 127 6.76 -12.77 12.62
C LYS A 127 6.60 -12.40 14.09
N GLU A 128 7.28 -11.34 14.54
CA GLU A 128 7.14 -10.83 15.91
C GLU A 128 5.82 -10.07 16.14
N THR A 129 5.07 -9.83 15.07
CA THR A 129 3.78 -9.12 15.08
C THR A 129 2.59 -10.05 14.94
N ASP A 130 2.81 -11.36 14.76
CA ASP A 130 1.72 -12.32 14.64
C ASP A 130 0.96 -12.45 15.97
N PRO A 131 -0.37 -12.28 15.98
CA PRO A 131 -1.16 -12.58 17.15
C PRO A 131 -1.19 -14.09 17.43
N GLU A 132 -1.60 -14.46 18.63
CA GLU A 132 -1.76 -15.88 19.00
C GLU A 132 -2.74 -16.58 18.04
N GLY A 133 -2.36 -17.77 17.55
CA GLY A 133 -3.17 -18.54 16.58
C GLY A 133 -3.13 -18.00 15.14
N TRP A 134 -2.31 -16.99 14.84
CA TRP A 134 -2.26 -16.41 13.49
C TRP A 134 -1.89 -17.42 12.41
N GLN A 135 -0.97 -18.32 12.69
CA GLN A 135 -0.51 -19.32 11.70
C GLN A 135 -1.60 -20.32 11.36
N GLU A 136 -2.47 -20.65 12.31
CA GLU A 136 -3.62 -21.57 12.16
C GLU A 136 -4.88 -20.86 11.63
N SER A 137 -4.91 -19.54 11.66
CA SER A 137 -6.00 -18.77 11.08
C SER A 137 -5.98 -18.91 9.56
N HIS A 138 -7.15 -19.03 8.96
CA HIS A 138 -7.32 -19.10 7.51
C HIS A 138 -8.42 -18.13 7.09
N GLY A 139 -8.32 -17.59 5.87
CA GLY A 139 -9.40 -16.86 5.24
C GLY A 139 -10.65 -17.73 5.04
N VAL A 140 -11.72 -17.13 4.56
CA VAL A 140 -13.03 -17.79 4.45
C VAL A 140 -13.09 -18.91 3.38
N GLY A 141 -12.00 -19.16 2.66
CA GLY A 141 -11.93 -20.18 1.63
C GLY A 141 -12.70 -19.82 0.35
N GLN A 142 -12.68 -20.74 -0.61
CA GLN A 142 -13.32 -20.51 -1.90
C GLN A 142 -14.85 -20.56 -1.76
N GLN A 143 -15.48 -19.42 -1.94
CA GLN A 143 -16.93 -19.31 -2.14
C GLN A 143 -17.18 -18.90 -3.60
N SER A 144 -18.38 -19.21 -4.12
CA SER A 144 -18.77 -18.64 -5.41
C SER A 144 -18.88 -17.12 -5.27
N ILE A 145 -18.28 -16.37 -6.21
CA ILE A 145 -18.37 -14.90 -6.21
C ILE A 145 -19.83 -14.41 -6.27
N THR A 146 -20.73 -15.23 -6.83
CA THR A 146 -22.16 -14.94 -6.86
C THR A 146 -22.85 -15.05 -5.50
N ASP A 147 -22.20 -15.71 -4.54
CA ASP A 147 -22.70 -15.89 -3.17
C ASP A 147 -22.07 -14.85 -2.21
N ALA A 148 -21.18 -14.00 -2.69
CA ALA A 148 -20.56 -12.96 -1.90
C ALA A 148 -21.58 -11.87 -1.55
N TYR A 149 -21.84 -11.71 -0.26
CA TYR A 149 -22.63 -10.62 0.30
C TYR A 149 -21.68 -9.69 1.06
N ILE A 150 -21.32 -8.59 0.40
CA ILE A 150 -20.25 -7.68 0.83
C ILE A 150 -20.88 -6.44 1.51
N TRP A 151 -20.39 -6.10 2.70
CA TRP A 151 -20.74 -4.88 3.41
C TRP A 151 -19.52 -3.94 3.47
N GLU A 152 -19.65 -2.76 2.86
CA GLU A 152 -18.62 -1.73 2.91
C GLU A 152 -18.66 -1.00 4.26
N LEU A 153 -17.51 -0.78 4.86
CA LEU A 153 -17.38 -0.05 6.12
C LEU A 153 -16.01 0.63 6.26
N HIS A 154 -15.98 1.69 7.05
CA HIS A 154 -14.78 2.41 7.47
C HIS A 154 -14.41 1.99 8.90
N VAL A 155 -13.12 1.75 9.17
CA VAL A 155 -12.66 1.25 10.48
C VAL A 155 -13.09 2.15 11.64
N GLU A 156 -12.95 3.48 11.47
CA GLU A 156 -13.32 4.44 12.51
C GLU A 156 -14.84 4.51 12.71
N ASP A 157 -15.61 4.56 11.61
CA ASP A 157 -17.08 4.66 11.67
C ASP A 157 -17.75 3.41 12.26
N PHE A 158 -17.12 2.24 12.08
CA PHE A 158 -17.63 0.98 12.59
C PHE A 158 -17.93 1.00 14.10
N SER A 159 -17.15 1.76 14.86
CA SER A 159 -17.21 1.77 16.31
C SER A 159 -17.18 3.16 16.94
N GLY A 160 -17.03 4.23 16.14
CA GLY A 160 -16.79 5.59 16.63
C GLY A 160 -17.99 6.27 17.32
N ALA A 161 -19.20 5.72 17.23
CA ALA A 161 -20.35 6.28 17.90
C ALA A 161 -20.26 6.09 19.43
N GLU A 162 -20.50 7.15 20.22
CA GLU A 162 -20.43 7.14 21.70
C GLU A 162 -21.30 6.06 22.34
N ASN A 163 -22.38 5.68 21.70
CA ASN A 163 -23.33 4.68 22.19
C ASN A 163 -23.16 3.31 21.51
N SER A 164 -22.03 3.05 20.83
CA SER A 164 -21.76 1.78 20.15
C SER A 164 -21.62 0.58 21.09
N GLY A 165 -21.36 0.81 22.39
CA GLY A 165 -21.07 -0.25 23.35
C GLY A 165 -19.66 -0.85 23.21
N ILE A 166 -18.85 -0.34 22.30
CA ILE A 166 -17.41 -0.67 22.18
C ILE A 166 -16.65 0.06 23.32
N SER A 167 -15.62 -0.59 23.83
CA SER A 167 -14.74 0.00 24.86
C SER A 167 -14.11 1.31 24.34
N PRO A 168 -14.06 2.37 25.13
CA PRO A 168 -13.55 3.67 24.69
C PRO A 168 -12.13 3.63 24.08
N GLU A 169 -11.24 2.78 24.62
CA GLU A 169 -9.88 2.58 24.13
C GLU A 169 -9.80 1.93 22.73
N ASN A 170 -10.83 1.17 22.35
CA ASN A 170 -10.92 0.48 21.08
C ASN A 170 -11.81 1.20 20.05
N SER A 171 -12.53 2.24 20.49
CA SER A 171 -13.44 3.00 19.62
C SER A 171 -12.68 3.63 18.45
N GLY A 172 -13.12 3.39 17.21
CA GLY A 172 -12.47 3.85 15.99
C GLY A 172 -11.16 3.14 15.63
N LYS A 173 -10.85 2.01 16.26
CA LYS A 173 -9.59 1.29 16.14
C LYS A 173 -9.77 -0.13 15.59
N TYR A 174 -8.66 -0.75 15.11
CA TYR A 174 -8.63 -2.15 14.70
C TYR A 174 -9.19 -3.09 15.77
N LEU A 175 -8.86 -2.84 17.03
CA LEU A 175 -9.25 -3.70 18.15
C LEU A 175 -10.76 -3.68 18.43
N ALA A 176 -11.53 -2.71 17.94
CA ALA A 176 -12.98 -2.72 18.02
C ALA A 176 -13.61 -3.99 17.44
N PHE A 177 -12.98 -4.56 16.39
CA PHE A 177 -13.43 -5.80 15.73
C PHE A 177 -13.22 -7.06 16.59
N THR A 178 -12.45 -6.98 17.66
CA THR A 178 -12.24 -8.10 18.59
C THR A 178 -13.34 -8.19 19.66
N GLU A 179 -14.15 -7.14 19.82
CA GLU A 179 -15.27 -7.08 20.76
C GLU A 179 -16.56 -7.67 20.13
N LYS A 180 -16.77 -8.96 20.33
CA LYS A 180 -17.77 -9.76 19.56
C LYS A 180 -19.21 -9.67 20.06
N LYS A 181 -19.49 -9.07 21.24
CA LYS A 181 -20.81 -9.13 21.90
C LYS A 181 -21.26 -7.74 22.35
N THR A 182 -21.12 -6.76 21.50
CA THR A 182 -21.48 -5.38 21.81
C THR A 182 -22.93 -5.08 21.43
N HIS A 183 -23.54 -4.17 22.17
CA HIS A 183 -24.91 -3.72 21.97
C HIS A 183 -24.99 -2.22 22.18
N LEU A 184 -26.04 -1.61 21.64
CA LEU A 184 -26.30 -0.19 21.84
C LEU A 184 -26.40 0.14 23.33
N VAL A 185 -25.70 1.17 23.78
CA VAL A 185 -25.77 1.60 25.19
C VAL A 185 -27.19 1.95 25.55
N GLY A 186 -27.74 1.25 26.55
CA GLY A 186 -29.12 1.41 27.02
C GLY A 186 -30.17 0.56 26.30
N ASP A 187 -29.77 -0.24 25.28
CA ASP A 187 -30.69 -1.17 24.61
C ASP A 187 -29.94 -2.46 24.17
N GLU A 188 -29.95 -3.46 25.05
CA GLU A 188 -29.29 -4.76 24.80
C GLU A 188 -29.95 -5.57 23.65
N SER A 189 -31.11 -5.16 23.16
CA SER A 189 -31.76 -5.81 22.01
C SER A 189 -31.20 -5.37 20.67
N GLN A 190 -30.37 -4.33 20.64
CA GLN A 190 -29.77 -3.79 19.42
C GLN A 190 -28.27 -4.14 19.35
N PRO A 191 -27.87 -5.17 18.59
CA PRO A 191 -26.48 -5.52 18.44
C PRO A 191 -25.71 -4.43 17.68
N THR A 192 -24.44 -4.25 18.03
CA THR A 192 -23.52 -3.33 17.37
C THR A 192 -22.24 -4.07 16.99
N GLY A 193 -21.34 -3.42 16.23
CA GLY A 193 -20.05 -3.97 15.90
C GLY A 193 -20.15 -5.38 15.29
N MET A 194 -19.29 -6.29 15.73
CA MET A 194 -19.25 -7.66 15.23
C MET A 194 -20.56 -8.43 15.44
N ALA A 195 -21.28 -8.18 16.52
CA ALA A 195 -22.60 -8.79 16.76
C ALA A 195 -23.62 -8.39 15.69
N TYR A 196 -23.58 -7.14 15.23
CA TYR A 196 -24.44 -6.66 14.14
C TYR A 196 -24.07 -7.28 12.79
N LEU A 197 -22.77 -7.39 12.44
CA LEU A 197 -22.36 -8.02 11.19
C LEU A 197 -22.84 -9.48 11.10
N LYS A 198 -22.81 -10.21 12.23
CA LYS A 198 -23.35 -11.58 12.31
C LYS A 198 -24.85 -11.64 12.12
N GLU A 199 -25.62 -10.75 12.75
CA GLU A 199 -27.07 -10.67 12.59
C GLU A 199 -27.44 -10.31 11.14
N LEU A 200 -26.69 -9.42 10.50
CA LEU A 200 -26.90 -9.02 9.11
C LEU A 200 -26.68 -10.19 8.13
N GLY A 201 -25.88 -11.19 8.53
CA GLY A 201 -25.65 -12.41 7.74
C GLY A 201 -24.76 -12.18 6.51
N ILE A 202 -23.91 -11.18 6.54
CA ILE A 202 -22.90 -10.94 5.51
C ILE A 202 -21.77 -11.99 5.60
N ASN A 203 -21.10 -12.22 4.49
CA ASN A 203 -19.93 -13.11 4.45
C ASN A 203 -18.62 -12.42 4.05
N TYR A 204 -18.69 -11.14 3.69
CA TYR A 204 -17.51 -10.29 3.47
C TYR A 204 -17.73 -8.88 4.01
N VAL A 205 -16.67 -8.28 4.55
CA VAL A 205 -16.56 -6.84 4.75
C VAL A 205 -15.62 -6.27 3.69
N HIS A 206 -15.98 -5.16 3.09
CA HIS A 206 -15.11 -4.32 2.30
C HIS A 206 -14.66 -3.16 3.18
N LEU A 207 -13.40 -3.19 3.60
CA LEU A 207 -12.81 -2.13 4.41
C LEU A 207 -12.32 -1.01 3.49
N LEU A 208 -12.79 0.23 3.73
CA LEU A 208 -12.16 1.42 3.16
C LEU A 208 -10.65 1.38 3.46
N PRO A 209 -9.81 2.15 2.75
CA PRO A 209 -8.36 1.96 2.80
C PRO A 209 -7.79 1.81 4.21
N ILE A 210 -7.06 0.71 4.43
CA ILE A 210 -6.38 0.38 5.69
C ILE A 210 -4.85 0.39 5.56
N PHE A 211 -4.30 0.68 4.37
CA PHE A 211 -2.89 0.98 4.21
C PHE A 211 -2.60 2.41 4.71
N ASP A 212 -1.33 2.70 4.97
CA ASP A 212 -0.86 3.99 5.46
C ASP A 212 -1.10 5.11 4.43
N PHE A 213 -1.90 6.09 4.79
CA PHE A 213 -2.26 7.24 3.97
C PHE A 213 -1.76 8.55 4.60
N ASP A 214 -1.73 9.63 3.81
CA ASP A 214 -1.17 10.90 4.28
C ASP A 214 -2.10 11.60 5.25
N ASN A 215 -1.72 11.57 6.52
CA ASN A 215 -2.44 12.20 7.63
C ASN A 215 -1.50 12.51 8.79
N ASP A 216 -2.00 13.21 9.80
CA ASP A 216 -1.42 13.24 11.13
C ASP A 216 -2.08 12.15 11.97
N GLU A 217 -1.39 11.04 12.21
CA GLU A 217 -1.90 9.87 12.93
C GLU A 217 -2.29 10.17 14.38
N THR A 218 -1.90 11.33 14.91
CA THR A 218 -2.30 11.81 16.25
C THR A 218 -3.53 12.70 16.23
N SER A 219 -3.96 13.12 15.03
CA SER A 219 -5.13 13.97 14.84
C SER A 219 -6.44 13.19 14.93
N SER A 220 -7.48 13.83 15.41
CA SER A 220 -8.85 13.34 15.34
C SER A 220 -9.59 13.76 14.05
N ALA A 221 -8.90 14.38 13.10
CA ALA A 221 -9.49 14.76 11.82
C ALA A 221 -9.89 13.52 11.03
N TYR A 222 -11.15 13.48 10.60
CA TYR A 222 -11.67 12.37 9.82
C TYR A 222 -11.03 12.31 8.44
N ASN A 223 -10.61 11.11 8.00
CA ASN A 223 -10.07 10.86 6.67
C ASN A 223 -10.55 9.49 6.18
N TRP A 224 -11.01 9.42 4.94
CA TRP A 224 -11.45 8.16 4.31
C TRP A 224 -10.30 7.25 3.89
N GLY A 225 -9.06 7.76 3.85
CA GLY A 225 -7.88 6.99 3.51
C GLY A 225 -7.53 6.94 2.01
N TYR A 226 -8.20 7.70 1.15
CA TYR A 226 -7.90 7.73 -0.28
C TYR A 226 -6.73 8.65 -0.67
N ASP A 227 -5.79 8.84 0.25
CA ASP A 227 -4.56 9.62 0.07
C ASP A 227 -3.32 8.71 0.29
N PRO A 228 -3.06 7.70 -0.58
CA PRO A 228 -2.06 6.67 -0.31
C PRO A 228 -0.64 7.23 -0.19
N LYS A 229 0.11 6.72 0.80
CA LYS A 229 1.49 7.10 1.10
C LYS A 229 2.43 5.90 1.15
N ASN A 230 2.18 4.91 2.02
CA ASN A 230 2.98 3.68 2.14
C ASN A 230 2.08 2.44 1.96
N TYR A 231 2.06 1.90 0.76
CA TYR A 231 1.09 0.88 0.31
C TYR A 231 1.17 -0.47 1.03
N ASN A 232 2.32 -0.81 1.63
CA ASN A 232 2.56 -2.11 2.24
C ASN A 232 2.56 -2.06 3.79
N VAL A 233 1.97 -1.01 4.36
CA VAL A 233 1.96 -0.76 5.81
C VAL A 233 0.52 -0.51 6.25
N PRO A 234 0.03 -1.10 7.36
CA PRO A 234 -1.26 -0.74 7.93
C PRO A 234 -1.27 0.69 8.47
N GLU A 235 -2.41 1.37 8.34
CA GLU A 235 -2.63 2.72 8.86
C GLU A 235 -2.45 2.80 10.38
N GLY A 236 -1.63 3.73 10.85
CA GLY A 236 -1.28 3.87 12.26
C GLY A 236 -2.37 4.51 13.11
N ARG A 237 -3.21 5.40 12.56
CA ARG A 237 -4.29 6.05 13.31
C ARG A 237 -5.32 5.06 13.83
N TYR A 238 -5.46 3.88 13.20
CA TYR A 238 -6.36 2.83 13.65
C TYR A 238 -5.75 1.91 14.72
N ALA A 239 -4.46 2.06 15.02
CA ALA A 239 -3.79 1.34 16.10
C ALA A 239 -4.00 2.02 17.46
N SER A 240 -3.83 1.27 18.55
CA SER A 240 -3.87 1.80 19.91
C SER A 240 -2.73 2.79 20.18
N ASP A 241 -1.55 2.53 19.59
CA ASP A 241 -0.38 3.40 19.65
C ASP A 241 0.22 3.56 18.24
N PRO A 242 0.00 4.69 17.55
CA PRO A 242 0.57 4.94 16.23
C PRO A 242 2.10 5.11 16.25
N SER A 243 2.72 5.36 17.41
CA SER A 243 4.17 5.47 17.54
C SER A 243 4.88 4.11 17.61
N ASP A 244 4.16 3.03 17.95
CA ASP A 244 4.69 1.65 17.91
C ASP A 244 4.43 1.01 16.55
N PRO A 245 5.45 0.86 15.70
CA PRO A 245 5.28 0.24 14.38
C PRO A 245 4.81 -1.22 14.43
N LYS A 246 5.03 -1.94 15.54
CA LYS A 246 4.53 -3.31 15.73
C LYS A 246 3.05 -3.34 16.11
N ALA A 247 2.54 -2.32 16.83
CA ALA A 247 1.14 -2.26 17.24
C ALA A 247 0.21 -2.23 16.03
N ARG A 248 0.43 -1.32 15.06
CA ARG A 248 -0.41 -1.20 13.86
C ARG A 248 -0.50 -2.51 13.06
N ILE A 249 0.60 -3.24 12.96
CA ILE A 249 0.66 -4.51 12.23
C ILE A 249 -0.08 -5.60 13.00
N ARG A 250 0.21 -5.76 14.29
CA ARG A 250 -0.42 -6.78 15.14
C ARG A 250 -1.93 -6.58 15.25
N GLU A 251 -2.36 -5.35 15.49
CA GLU A 251 -3.78 -5.04 15.69
C GLU A 251 -4.58 -5.15 14.39
N CYS A 252 -4.00 -4.79 13.23
CA CYS A 252 -4.60 -5.06 11.93
C CYS A 252 -4.77 -6.58 11.70
N LYS A 253 -3.76 -7.40 12.03
CA LYS A 253 -3.87 -8.86 11.98
C LYS A 253 -4.94 -9.39 12.95
N GLN A 254 -5.06 -8.85 14.16
CA GLN A 254 -6.10 -9.22 15.13
C GLN A 254 -7.52 -8.89 14.62
N MET A 255 -7.70 -7.75 13.98
CA MET A 255 -8.96 -7.38 13.33
C MET A 255 -9.35 -8.44 12.28
N ILE A 256 -8.42 -8.74 11.36
CA ILE A 256 -8.64 -9.71 10.27
C ILE A 256 -8.92 -11.12 10.85
N GLN A 257 -8.12 -11.55 11.83
CA GLN A 257 -8.32 -12.85 12.51
C GLN A 257 -9.70 -12.93 13.15
N SER A 258 -10.14 -11.86 13.82
CA SER A 258 -11.46 -11.81 14.46
C SER A 258 -12.61 -11.92 13.46
N LEU A 259 -12.49 -11.32 12.28
CA LEU A 259 -13.46 -11.47 11.18
C LEU A 259 -13.47 -12.90 10.63
N HIS A 260 -12.31 -13.49 10.38
CA HIS A 260 -12.19 -14.88 9.92
C HIS A 260 -12.77 -15.90 10.91
N GLU A 261 -12.60 -15.69 12.20
CA GLU A 261 -13.20 -16.54 13.26
C GLU A 261 -14.74 -16.54 13.22
N GLU A 262 -15.34 -15.48 12.68
CA GLU A 262 -16.78 -15.38 12.46
C GLU A 262 -17.20 -15.75 11.02
N ALA A 263 -16.29 -16.36 10.25
CA ALA A 263 -16.47 -16.73 8.84
C ALA A 263 -16.81 -15.54 7.93
N ILE A 264 -16.27 -14.35 8.24
CA ILE A 264 -16.40 -13.13 7.44
C ILE A 264 -15.05 -12.87 6.76
N GLY A 265 -15.04 -12.88 5.42
CA GLY A 265 -13.86 -12.54 4.62
C GLY A 265 -13.61 -11.03 4.59
N VAL A 266 -12.36 -10.67 4.31
CA VAL A 266 -11.92 -9.28 4.27
C VAL A 266 -11.54 -8.90 2.84
N VAL A 267 -12.24 -7.91 2.30
CA VAL A 267 -11.89 -7.23 1.05
C VAL A 267 -11.23 -5.90 1.42
N MET A 268 -10.03 -5.68 0.90
CA MET A 268 -9.27 -4.45 1.11
C MET A 268 -9.48 -3.49 -0.07
N ASP A 269 -9.84 -2.25 0.22
CA ASP A 269 -9.85 -1.17 -0.76
C ASP A 269 -8.40 -0.75 -1.07
N VAL A 270 -8.02 -0.75 -2.36
CA VAL A 270 -6.68 -0.39 -2.80
C VAL A 270 -6.70 0.75 -3.81
N VAL A 271 -5.88 1.76 -3.56
CA VAL A 271 -5.82 3.00 -4.34
C VAL A 271 -4.50 3.07 -5.10
N PHE A 272 -4.35 2.24 -6.15
CA PHE A 272 -3.14 2.25 -6.99
C PHE A 272 -3.22 3.24 -8.15
N ASN A 273 -4.30 3.99 -8.26
CA ASN A 273 -4.54 4.92 -9.36
C ASN A 273 -3.83 6.27 -9.18
N HIS A 274 -3.57 6.70 -7.94
CA HIS A 274 -2.86 7.94 -7.60
C HIS A 274 -2.12 7.83 -6.26
N THR A 275 -1.40 8.88 -5.88
CA THR A 275 -0.77 9.07 -4.57
C THR A 275 -1.20 10.41 -3.97
N ALA A 276 -1.11 10.55 -2.64
CA ALA A 276 -1.47 11.78 -1.92
C ALA A 276 -0.83 13.05 -2.51
N ILE A 277 0.44 12.95 -2.89
CA ILE A 277 1.22 14.03 -3.50
C ILE A 277 2.01 13.47 -4.70
N THR A 278 2.45 14.32 -5.63
CA THR A 278 3.15 13.89 -6.84
C THR A 278 4.64 14.12 -6.77
N GLU A 279 5.08 15.38 -6.72
CA GLU A 279 6.49 15.75 -6.87
C GLU A 279 7.35 15.26 -5.70
N GLU A 280 6.83 15.31 -4.48
CA GLU A 280 7.48 14.87 -3.25
C GLU A 280 7.03 13.47 -2.80
N SER A 281 6.30 12.74 -3.64
CA SER A 281 5.95 11.35 -3.36
C SER A 281 7.19 10.47 -3.30
N TRP A 282 7.13 9.41 -2.51
CA TRP A 282 8.23 8.45 -2.43
C TRP A 282 8.57 7.83 -3.78
N PHE A 283 7.57 7.63 -4.65
CA PHE A 283 7.77 7.19 -6.03
C PHE A 283 8.64 8.17 -6.82
N ASN A 284 8.27 9.44 -6.83
CA ASN A 284 8.97 10.45 -7.63
C ASN A 284 10.35 10.78 -7.06
N LEU A 285 10.51 10.78 -5.73
CA LEU A 285 11.81 10.97 -5.09
C LEU A 285 12.75 9.80 -5.35
N THR A 286 12.23 8.56 -5.43
CA THR A 286 13.04 7.36 -5.70
C THR A 286 13.44 7.26 -7.17
N VAL A 287 12.52 7.42 -8.11
CA VAL A 287 12.79 7.44 -9.57
C VAL A 287 11.92 8.52 -10.23
N PRO A 288 12.43 9.74 -10.36
CA PRO A 288 11.67 10.86 -10.89
C PRO A 288 11.01 10.58 -12.25
N ASP A 289 9.77 11.05 -12.43
CA ASP A 289 8.94 10.95 -13.65
C ASP A 289 8.54 9.52 -14.08
N TYR A 290 9.04 8.47 -13.42
CA TYR A 290 8.83 7.10 -13.89
C TYR A 290 7.45 6.55 -13.53
N TYR A 291 6.99 6.77 -12.31
CA TYR A 291 5.79 6.10 -11.80
C TYR A 291 4.46 6.78 -12.17
N TYR A 292 4.53 7.98 -12.74
CA TYR A 292 3.37 8.78 -13.12
C TYR A 292 3.28 9.00 -14.62
N ARG A 293 2.04 9.05 -15.12
CA ARG A 293 1.79 9.46 -16.51
C ARG A 293 1.99 10.96 -16.67
N GLN A 294 2.38 11.36 -17.86
CA GLN A 294 2.53 12.75 -18.26
C GLN A 294 1.70 13.03 -19.51
N ASP A 295 1.22 14.27 -19.62
CA ASP A 295 0.60 14.80 -20.82
C ASP A 295 1.63 15.04 -21.96
N ASP A 296 1.16 15.49 -23.12
CA ASP A 296 2.02 15.80 -24.28
C ASP A 296 3.00 16.95 -24.02
N ALA A 297 2.78 17.76 -22.99
CA ALA A 297 3.68 18.84 -22.57
C ALA A 297 4.72 18.37 -21.52
N GLY A 298 4.61 17.14 -21.03
CA GLY A 298 5.47 16.57 -19.99
C GLY A 298 5.12 17.07 -18.59
N ASN A 299 3.87 17.45 -18.35
CA ASN A 299 3.35 17.69 -17.00
C ASN A 299 2.70 16.40 -16.50
N PHE A 300 2.63 16.23 -15.19
CA PHE A 300 1.91 15.10 -14.61
C PHE A 300 0.43 15.14 -15.00
N ALA A 301 -0.09 14.01 -15.45
CA ALA A 301 -1.47 13.85 -15.81
C ALA A 301 -2.33 13.66 -14.55
N ASP A 302 -3.63 13.96 -14.64
CA ASP A 302 -4.57 13.92 -13.52
C ASP A 302 -5.91 13.27 -13.91
N GLY A 303 -5.86 12.01 -14.32
CA GLY A 303 -7.05 11.21 -14.59
C GLY A 303 -7.83 10.83 -13.33
N SER A 304 -7.21 10.93 -12.16
CA SER A 304 -7.82 10.66 -10.86
C SER A 304 -8.62 11.84 -10.31
N ALA A 305 -8.38 13.06 -10.80
CA ALA A 305 -8.83 14.31 -10.21
C ALA A 305 -8.31 14.56 -8.77
N CYS A 306 -7.19 13.88 -8.42
CA CYS A 306 -6.50 14.00 -7.12
C CYS A 306 -5.08 14.57 -7.30
N GLY A 307 -4.75 15.13 -8.46
CA GLY A 307 -3.47 15.80 -8.75
C GLY A 307 -2.45 14.96 -9.50
N ASN A 308 -2.67 13.66 -9.66
CA ASN A 308 -1.79 12.78 -10.43
C ASN A 308 -2.50 11.50 -10.90
N GLU A 309 -1.88 10.77 -11.81
CA GLU A 309 -2.27 9.41 -12.16
C GLU A 309 -1.04 8.51 -12.31
N VAL A 310 -1.13 7.32 -11.74
CA VAL A 310 -0.05 6.32 -11.76
C VAL A 310 0.02 5.64 -13.12
N ALA A 311 1.24 5.39 -13.60
CA ALA A 311 1.52 4.68 -14.87
C ALA A 311 1.60 3.17 -14.63
N SER A 312 0.47 2.50 -14.44
CA SER A 312 0.38 1.06 -14.13
C SER A 312 0.98 0.17 -15.22
N GLU A 313 0.98 0.62 -16.46
CA GLU A 313 1.55 -0.07 -17.62
C GLU A 313 3.08 -0.14 -17.62
N ARG A 314 3.78 0.68 -16.82
CA ARG A 314 5.23 0.62 -16.67
C ARG A 314 5.64 -0.57 -15.81
N LYS A 315 6.66 -1.31 -16.27
CA LYS A 315 7.02 -2.62 -15.71
C LYS A 315 7.27 -2.60 -14.21
N MET A 316 7.99 -1.60 -13.68
CA MET A 316 8.28 -1.54 -12.25
C MET A 316 7.08 -1.04 -11.43
N MET A 317 6.16 -0.25 -12.01
CA MET A 317 4.90 0.08 -11.35
C MET A 317 3.95 -1.12 -11.31
N ARG A 318 3.80 -1.82 -12.43
CA ARG A 318 3.05 -3.09 -12.50
C ARG A 318 3.59 -4.09 -11.50
N LYS A 319 4.93 -4.27 -11.44
CA LYS A 319 5.57 -5.12 -10.45
C LYS A 319 5.20 -4.70 -9.03
N PHE A 320 5.27 -3.40 -8.72
CA PHE A 320 4.94 -2.88 -7.40
C PHE A 320 3.49 -3.19 -7.00
N ILE A 321 2.52 -2.96 -7.91
CA ILE A 321 1.10 -3.27 -7.68
C ILE A 321 0.92 -4.77 -7.38
N ILE A 322 1.49 -5.63 -8.21
CA ILE A 322 1.37 -7.09 -8.06
C ILE A 322 2.03 -7.56 -6.77
N ASP A 323 3.24 -7.11 -6.49
CA ASP A 323 3.98 -7.49 -5.27
C ASP A 323 3.24 -7.03 -4.01
N SER A 324 2.65 -5.84 -4.03
CA SER A 324 1.86 -5.28 -2.92
C SER A 324 0.60 -6.11 -2.64
N VAL A 325 -0.18 -6.42 -3.67
CA VAL A 325 -1.39 -7.24 -3.52
C VAL A 325 -1.05 -8.65 -3.02
N LEU A 326 -0.02 -9.29 -3.59
CA LEU A 326 0.46 -10.59 -3.12
C LEU A 326 0.90 -10.55 -1.66
N TYR A 327 1.61 -9.49 -1.25
CA TYR A 327 2.03 -9.30 0.13
C TYR A 327 0.83 -9.23 1.09
N TRP A 328 -0.19 -8.43 0.79
CA TRP A 328 -1.38 -8.36 1.62
C TRP A 328 -2.17 -9.68 1.67
N ALA A 329 -2.25 -10.39 0.54
CA ALA A 329 -2.89 -11.71 0.50
C ALA A 329 -2.13 -12.76 1.34
N GLN A 330 -0.80 -12.73 1.32
CA GLN A 330 0.05 -13.67 2.06
C GLN A 330 0.18 -13.34 3.53
N GLU A 331 0.58 -12.10 3.85
CA GLU A 331 0.94 -11.67 5.20
C GLU A 331 -0.29 -11.40 6.07
N TYR A 332 -1.32 -10.76 5.47
CA TYR A 332 -2.54 -10.39 6.19
C TYR A 332 -3.74 -11.29 5.88
N LYS A 333 -3.57 -12.29 4.99
CA LYS A 333 -4.65 -13.24 4.63
C LYS A 333 -5.90 -12.54 4.09
N ILE A 334 -5.72 -11.48 3.33
CA ILE A 334 -6.81 -10.73 2.70
C ILE A 334 -7.50 -11.62 1.67
N ASP A 335 -8.84 -11.67 1.71
CA ASP A 335 -9.68 -12.54 0.89
C ASP A 335 -10.15 -11.88 -0.42
N GLY A 336 -9.95 -10.58 -0.56
CA GLY A 336 -10.31 -9.87 -1.79
C GLY A 336 -9.73 -8.45 -1.84
N PHE A 337 -9.73 -7.88 -3.05
CA PHE A 337 -9.28 -6.50 -3.27
C PHE A 337 -10.28 -5.76 -4.16
N ARG A 338 -10.65 -4.56 -3.73
CA ARG A 338 -11.42 -3.61 -4.53
C ARG A 338 -10.51 -2.51 -5.03
N PHE A 339 -10.45 -2.33 -6.34
CA PHE A 339 -9.60 -1.32 -6.97
C PHE A 339 -10.38 -0.01 -7.16
N ASP A 340 -9.99 1.00 -6.41
CA ASP A 340 -10.46 2.37 -6.57
C ASP A 340 -10.07 2.89 -7.96
N LEU A 341 -10.99 3.58 -8.65
CA LEU A 341 -10.79 4.10 -10.01
C LEU A 341 -10.02 3.11 -10.91
N MET A 342 -10.46 1.84 -10.95
CA MET A 342 -9.81 0.77 -11.74
C MET A 342 -9.66 1.14 -13.21
N GLY A 343 -10.49 2.06 -13.73
CA GLY A 343 -10.38 2.59 -15.08
C GLY A 343 -9.06 3.33 -15.36
N LEU A 344 -8.28 3.66 -14.34
CA LEU A 344 -6.93 4.21 -14.47
C LEU A 344 -5.82 3.15 -14.45
N ILE A 345 -6.16 1.89 -14.16
CA ILE A 345 -5.23 0.76 -14.24
C ILE A 345 -5.37 0.10 -15.62
N ASP A 346 -4.28 -0.31 -16.22
CA ASP A 346 -4.33 -1.00 -17.51
C ASP A 346 -4.75 -2.47 -17.36
N VAL A 347 -5.44 -2.99 -18.39
CA VAL A 347 -5.97 -4.37 -18.42
C VAL A 347 -4.86 -5.41 -18.24
N GLU A 348 -3.68 -5.19 -18.84
CA GLU A 348 -2.56 -6.12 -18.71
C GLU A 348 -2.07 -6.26 -17.28
N THR A 349 -2.03 -5.15 -16.52
CA THR A 349 -1.69 -5.18 -15.09
C THR A 349 -2.70 -6.00 -14.30
N MET A 350 -4.00 -5.83 -14.55
CA MET A 350 -5.04 -6.60 -13.86
C MET A 350 -4.96 -8.10 -14.20
N ASN A 351 -4.75 -8.43 -15.47
CA ASN A 351 -4.63 -9.83 -15.92
C ASN A 351 -3.39 -10.51 -15.34
N GLN A 352 -2.23 -9.82 -15.35
CA GLN A 352 -1.02 -10.36 -14.73
C GLN A 352 -1.18 -10.51 -13.20
N LEU A 353 -1.87 -9.58 -12.55
CA LEU A 353 -2.18 -9.69 -11.13
C LEU A 353 -3.00 -10.96 -10.84
N ARG A 354 -4.10 -11.20 -11.59
CA ARG A 354 -4.92 -12.42 -11.44
C ARG A 354 -4.07 -13.66 -11.60
N GLN A 355 -3.29 -13.73 -12.69
CA GLN A 355 -2.42 -14.87 -12.95
C GLN A 355 -1.41 -15.10 -11.81
N ARG A 356 -0.81 -14.05 -11.27
CA ARG A 356 0.18 -14.16 -10.20
C ARG A 356 -0.44 -14.59 -8.86
N LEU A 357 -1.67 -14.18 -8.57
CA LEU A 357 -2.43 -14.69 -7.42
C LEU A 357 -2.74 -16.17 -7.59
N ASP A 358 -3.16 -16.62 -8.77
CA ASP A 358 -3.43 -18.02 -9.07
C ASP A 358 -2.18 -18.90 -8.94
N ASP A 359 -1.07 -18.46 -9.52
CA ASP A 359 0.23 -19.13 -9.47
C ASP A 359 0.75 -19.26 -8.03
N ALA A 360 0.41 -18.31 -7.16
CA ALA A 360 0.76 -18.31 -5.74
C ALA A 360 -0.23 -19.08 -4.85
N GLY A 361 -1.30 -19.67 -5.42
CA GLY A 361 -2.31 -20.45 -4.68
C GLY A 361 -3.47 -19.63 -4.12
N PHE A 362 -3.63 -18.38 -4.54
CA PHE A 362 -4.67 -17.45 -4.11
C PHE A 362 -5.80 -17.29 -5.14
N SER A 363 -6.16 -18.34 -5.86
CA SER A 363 -7.26 -18.33 -6.84
C SER A 363 -8.62 -17.97 -6.23
N HIS A 364 -8.77 -18.17 -4.91
CA HIS A 364 -9.98 -17.84 -4.15
C HIS A 364 -10.11 -16.34 -3.84
N VAL A 365 -9.05 -15.56 -3.98
CA VAL A 365 -9.07 -14.11 -3.69
C VAL A 365 -9.94 -13.39 -4.72
N ILE A 366 -10.93 -12.65 -4.23
CA ILE A 366 -11.89 -11.90 -5.05
C ILE A 366 -11.21 -10.61 -5.55
N LEU A 367 -11.35 -10.31 -6.84
CA LEU A 367 -10.93 -9.05 -7.43
C LEU A 367 -12.13 -8.34 -8.06
N TYR A 368 -12.35 -7.09 -7.72
CA TYR A 368 -13.31 -6.20 -8.39
C TYR A 368 -12.85 -4.75 -8.28
N GLY A 369 -13.56 -3.82 -8.90
CA GLY A 369 -13.18 -2.41 -8.83
C GLY A 369 -14.13 -1.51 -9.59
N GLU A 370 -13.83 -0.23 -9.58
CA GLU A 370 -14.58 0.81 -10.27
C GLU A 370 -14.10 0.96 -11.71
N PRO A 371 -14.88 0.52 -12.71
CA PRO A 371 -14.44 0.53 -14.11
C PRO A 371 -14.61 1.91 -14.77
N TRP A 372 -14.14 2.97 -14.12
CA TRP A 372 -14.14 4.36 -14.60
C TRP A 372 -12.93 5.13 -14.10
N ASP A 373 -12.73 6.32 -14.62
CA ASP A 373 -11.79 7.35 -14.21
C ASP A 373 -12.55 8.62 -13.76
N ALA A 374 -11.88 9.55 -13.09
CA ALA A 374 -12.48 10.80 -12.63
C ALA A 374 -12.14 11.99 -13.55
N GLY A 375 -11.18 11.83 -14.46
CA GLY A 375 -10.71 12.83 -15.40
C GLY A 375 -10.35 12.24 -16.75
N SER A 376 -9.45 12.88 -17.51
CA SER A 376 -8.96 12.33 -18.77
C SER A 376 -7.76 11.44 -18.57
N ASN A 377 -7.94 10.16 -18.90
CA ASN A 377 -6.95 9.10 -18.79
C ASN A 377 -5.84 9.26 -19.84
N GLN A 378 -4.57 9.13 -19.43
CA GLN A 378 -3.38 9.23 -20.28
C GLN A 378 -2.65 7.87 -20.40
N ILE A 379 -3.35 6.75 -20.34
CA ILE A 379 -2.75 5.42 -20.56
C ILE A 379 -1.98 5.35 -21.88
N ILE A 380 -0.74 4.89 -21.80
CA ILE A 380 0.19 4.84 -22.94
C ILE A 380 -0.17 3.68 -23.87
N GLN A 381 -0.51 4.02 -25.13
CA GLN A 381 -0.81 3.03 -26.15
C GLN A 381 0.39 2.08 -26.39
N PRO A 382 0.19 0.76 -26.63
CA PRO A 382 -1.09 0.10 -26.96
C PRO A 382 -1.89 -0.41 -25.75
N ASN A 383 -1.52 -0.07 -24.53
CA ASN A 383 -2.27 -0.49 -23.33
C ASN A 383 -3.67 0.11 -23.33
N ILE A 384 -4.62 -0.61 -22.76
CA ILE A 384 -6.02 -0.18 -22.66
C ILE A 384 -6.46 -0.13 -21.18
N PRO A 385 -7.27 0.86 -20.79
CA PRO A 385 -7.76 0.99 -19.41
C PRO A 385 -8.75 -0.12 -19.04
N ALA A 386 -8.73 -0.56 -17.78
CA ALA A 386 -9.69 -1.52 -17.24
C ALA A 386 -11.03 -0.83 -16.89
N ASN A 387 -11.61 -0.14 -17.87
CA ASN A 387 -12.89 0.59 -17.76
C ASN A 387 -14.05 -0.21 -18.33
N LYS A 388 -15.28 0.34 -18.20
CA LYS A 388 -16.51 -0.29 -18.70
C LYS A 388 -16.45 -0.80 -20.14
N SER A 389 -15.72 -0.11 -21.00
CA SER A 389 -15.59 -0.49 -22.41
C SER A 389 -14.68 -1.68 -22.63
N ASN A 390 -13.81 -1.99 -21.70
CA ASN A 390 -12.74 -2.97 -21.82
C ASN A 390 -12.80 -4.10 -20.79
N VAL A 391 -13.79 -4.14 -19.89
CA VAL A 391 -13.92 -5.21 -18.87
C VAL A 391 -14.01 -6.62 -19.48
N TRP A 392 -14.42 -6.73 -20.72
CA TRP A 392 -14.45 -7.99 -21.48
C TRP A 392 -13.04 -8.59 -21.73
N ALA A 393 -12.00 -7.79 -21.58
CA ALA A 393 -10.60 -8.21 -21.75
C ALA A 393 -9.92 -8.61 -20.43
N LEU A 394 -10.61 -8.50 -19.30
CA LEU A 394 -10.13 -8.97 -18.01
C LEU A 394 -10.22 -10.49 -17.92
N SER A 395 -9.22 -11.12 -17.28
CA SER A 395 -9.23 -12.53 -16.93
C SER A 395 -10.28 -12.81 -15.84
N GLU A 396 -10.91 -14.00 -15.91
CA GLU A 396 -11.85 -14.49 -14.89
C GLU A 396 -11.11 -14.89 -13.60
#